data_b8865bd8dc89a4de3d6991001b213cc5
#
_entry.id   b8865bd8dc89a4de3d6991001b213cc5
#
_cell.length_a   1.000
_cell.length_b   1.000
_cell.length_c   1.000
_cell.angle_alpha   90.00
_cell.angle_beta   90.00
_cell.angle_gamma   90.00
#
_symmetry.space_group_name_H-M   'P 1'
#
loop_
_entity.id
_entity.type
_entity.pdbx_description
1 polymer ?
#
loop_
_entity_poly.entity_id
_entity_poly.type
_entity_poly.pdbx_seq_one_letter_code
_entity_poly.pdbx_strand_id
1 'polypeptide(L)'
;MNIDQELKIADVVSNNIKTADIFKKYGIDFCCGGGISIAKACEKKNVSVEQLLSELKSIDNKIIPSQNFNNWELDFLIDYIVNTHHAYVLDAIELLDAYSAKVAKVHGENHPPVLEIERLYNQVKMELLQHMQKEERILFPYIKQLVKAKKENFPVINSHFGTVQNPINMMNAEHEMAGNTLKKIAELTMNYTPPEWACNTFKALYAKLDEFEQDLHLHVHLENNILFPKAIELEKSFQVLN
;
A
#
# COMPACT_ATOMS: atom_id res chain seq x y z
N MET A 1 -1.30 -22.89 0.51
CA MET A 1 -2.06 -22.59 1.75
C MET A 1 -3.50 -23.04 1.58
N ASN A 2 -4.12 -23.67 2.57
CA ASN A 2 -5.57 -23.93 2.52
C ASN A 2 -6.29 -22.66 3.00
N ILE A 3 -7.02 -21.98 2.09
CA ILE A 3 -7.69 -20.72 2.40
C ILE A 3 -9.04 -21.03 3.06
N ASP A 4 -9.24 -20.54 4.28
CA ASP A 4 -10.50 -20.59 5.03
C ASP A 4 -10.90 -19.20 5.55
N GLN A 5 -12.09 -19.08 6.11
CA GLN A 5 -12.68 -17.79 6.53
C GLN A 5 -12.01 -17.16 7.76
N GLU A 6 -11.26 -17.92 8.56
CA GLU A 6 -10.60 -17.43 9.78
C GLU A 6 -9.23 -16.82 9.49
N LEU A 7 -8.66 -17.07 8.30
CA LEU A 7 -7.40 -16.47 7.90
C LEU A 7 -7.53 -14.96 7.76
N LYS A 8 -6.46 -14.25 8.15
CA LYS A 8 -6.36 -12.81 7.92
C LYS A 8 -6.16 -12.52 6.42
N ILE A 9 -6.79 -11.46 5.96
CA ILE A 9 -6.66 -11.00 4.56
C ILE A 9 -5.18 -10.77 4.22
N ALA A 10 -4.44 -10.08 5.11
CA ALA A 10 -3.02 -9.81 4.94
C ALA A 10 -2.19 -11.07 4.71
N ASP A 11 -2.46 -12.16 5.47
CA ASP A 11 -1.75 -13.43 5.35
C ASP A 11 -2.02 -14.09 4.00
N VAL A 12 -3.25 -14.01 3.51
CA VAL A 12 -3.65 -14.56 2.21
C VAL A 12 -2.95 -13.82 1.07
N VAL A 13 -2.96 -12.49 1.10
CA VAL A 13 -2.32 -11.66 0.07
C VAL A 13 -0.79 -11.78 0.12
N SER A 14 -0.20 -11.82 1.31
CA SER A 14 1.25 -12.02 1.47
C SER A 14 1.73 -13.38 0.96
N ASN A 15 0.86 -14.40 1.00
CA ASN A 15 1.17 -15.71 0.41
C ASN A 15 1.00 -15.76 -1.10
N ASN A 16 0.03 -15.03 -1.64
CA ASN A 16 -0.21 -14.95 -3.08
C ASN A 16 -0.80 -13.58 -3.44
N ILE A 17 0.04 -12.70 -3.94
CA ILE A 17 -0.34 -11.32 -4.30
C ILE A 17 -1.51 -11.24 -5.30
N LYS A 18 -1.71 -12.26 -6.15
CA LYS A 18 -2.83 -12.30 -7.09
C LYS A 18 -4.20 -12.29 -6.40
N THR A 19 -4.25 -12.64 -5.10
CA THR A 19 -5.50 -12.58 -4.32
C THR A 19 -5.93 -11.15 -4.01
N ALA A 20 -5.00 -10.18 -4.10
CA ALA A 20 -5.29 -8.76 -3.91
C ALA A 20 -6.39 -8.24 -4.87
N ASP A 21 -6.35 -8.67 -6.14
CA ASP A 21 -7.33 -8.27 -7.16
C ASP A 21 -8.75 -8.74 -6.78
N ILE A 22 -8.85 -9.94 -6.18
CA ILE A 22 -10.15 -10.44 -5.72
C ILE A 22 -10.66 -9.64 -4.53
N PHE A 23 -9.82 -9.38 -3.53
CA PHE A 23 -10.23 -8.54 -2.41
C PHE A 23 -10.64 -7.13 -2.87
N LYS A 24 -9.89 -6.53 -3.79
CA LYS A 24 -10.24 -5.23 -4.41
C LYS A 24 -11.59 -5.28 -5.11
N LYS A 25 -11.88 -6.32 -5.91
CA LYS A 25 -13.17 -6.54 -6.59
C LYS A 25 -14.35 -6.49 -5.62
N TYR A 26 -14.18 -7.00 -4.41
CA TYR A 26 -15.20 -6.98 -3.35
C TYR A 26 -15.13 -5.74 -2.44
N GLY A 27 -14.28 -4.76 -2.76
CA GLY A 27 -14.09 -3.55 -1.96
C GLY A 27 -13.51 -3.82 -0.58
N ILE A 28 -12.77 -4.91 -0.43
CA ILE A 28 -12.10 -5.32 0.81
C ILE A 28 -10.67 -4.80 0.80
N ASP A 29 -10.34 -3.95 1.78
CA ASP A 29 -9.01 -3.41 1.98
C ASP A 29 -8.07 -4.50 2.52
N PHE A 30 -7.04 -4.81 1.76
CA PHE A 30 -6.03 -5.82 2.10
C PHE A 30 -4.72 -5.20 2.61
N CYS A 31 -4.50 -3.90 2.45
CA CYS A 31 -3.26 -3.21 2.85
C CYS A 31 -3.33 -2.62 4.27
N CYS A 32 -4.19 -1.65 4.53
CA CYS A 32 -4.37 -1.05 5.86
C CYS A 32 -5.35 -1.85 6.72
N GLY A 33 -6.41 -2.37 6.10
CA GLY A 33 -7.46 -3.19 6.74
C GLY A 33 -7.21 -4.68 6.78
N GLY A 34 -6.08 -5.18 6.26
CA GLY A 34 -5.80 -6.62 6.09
C GLY A 34 -5.61 -7.43 7.38
N GLY A 35 -5.53 -6.78 8.54
CA GLY A 35 -5.33 -7.44 9.83
C GLY A 35 -6.54 -8.21 10.40
N ILE A 36 -7.70 -8.17 9.73
CA ILE A 36 -8.92 -8.88 10.13
C ILE A 36 -9.11 -10.16 9.33
N SER A 37 -9.95 -11.09 9.85
CA SER A 37 -10.27 -12.33 9.13
C SER A 37 -11.16 -12.06 7.92
N ILE A 38 -11.12 -12.99 6.94
CA ILE A 38 -11.99 -12.98 5.77
C ILE A 38 -13.46 -12.90 6.19
N ALA A 39 -13.89 -13.69 7.19
CA ALA A 39 -15.26 -13.67 7.68
C ALA A 39 -15.69 -12.27 8.15
N LYS A 40 -14.86 -11.61 8.98
CA LYS A 40 -15.15 -10.24 9.47
C LYS A 40 -15.19 -9.20 8.36
N ALA A 41 -14.34 -9.33 7.35
CA ALA A 41 -14.35 -8.42 6.21
C ALA A 41 -15.60 -8.59 5.35
N CYS A 42 -16.01 -9.84 5.10
CA CYS A 42 -17.24 -10.16 4.39
C CYS A 42 -18.47 -9.61 5.11
N GLU A 43 -18.54 -9.76 6.44
CA GLU A 43 -19.62 -9.18 7.25
C GLU A 43 -19.68 -7.66 7.10
N LYS A 44 -18.55 -6.97 7.25
CA LYS A 44 -18.48 -5.50 7.11
C LYS A 44 -18.89 -5.00 5.72
N LYS A 45 -18.65 -5.79 4.68
CA LYS A 45 -18.92 -5.40 3.28
C LYS A 45 -20.18 -6.02 2.72
N ASN A 46 -20.92 -6.81 3.51
CA ASN A 46 -22.10 -7.55 3.08
C ASN A 46 -21.84 -8.44 1.85
N VAL A 47 -20.72 -9.17 1.89
CA VAL A 47 -20.24 -10.09 0.83
C VAL A 47 -20.42 -11.53 1.28
N SER A 48 -20.84 -12.44 0.36
CA SER A 48 -20.88 -13.88 0.65
C SER A 48 -19.48 -14.43 0.86
N VAL A 49 -19.26 -15.05 2.03
CA VAL A 49 -18.00 -15.73 2.38
C VAL A 49 -17.73 -16.87 1.41
N GLU A 50 -18.75 -17.69 1.08
CA GLU A 50 -18.63 -18.83 0.20
C GLU A 50 -18.20 -18.41 -1.21
N GLN A 51 -18.79 -17.34 -1.73
CA GLN A 51 -18.45 -16.81 -3.06
C GLN A 51 -17.01 -16.29 -3.09
N LEU A 52 -16.62 -15.50 -2.11
CA LEU A 52 -15.26 -14.98 -2.00
C LEU A 52 -14.23 -16.11 -1.88
N LEU A 53 -14.46 -17.08 -1.00
CA LEU A 53 -13.57 -18.24 -0.83
C LEU A 53 -13.46 -19.09 -2.10
N SER A 54 -14.56 -19.23 -2.85
CA SER A 54 -14.56 -19.95 -4.13
C SER A 54 -13.66 -19.28 -5.14
N GLU A 55 -13.74 -17.96 -5.28
CA GLU A 55 -12.89 -17.19 -6.20
C GLU A 55 -11.41 -17.23 -5.76
N LEU A 56 -11.12 -17.05 -4.46
CA LEU A 56 -9.76 -17.14 -3.93
C LEU A 56 -9.12 -18.51 -4.17
N LYS A 57 -9.90 -19.59 -4.04
CA LYS A 57 -9.42 -20.98 -4.31
C LYS A 57 -9.24 -21.28 -5.80
N SER A 58 -9.90 -20.54 -6.68
CA SER A 58 -9.77 -20.70 -8.14
C SER A 58 -8.49 -20.10 -8.72
N ILE A 59 -7.78 -19.25 -7.95
CA ILE A 59 -6.52 -18.67 -8.40
C ILE A 59 -5.46 -19.77 -8.54
N ASP A 60 -4.71 -19.73 -9.64
CA ASP A 60 -3.54 -20.58 -9.82
C ASP A 60 -2.52 -20.31 -8.70
N ASN A 61 -2.38 -21.31 -7.81
CA ASN A 61 -1.48 -21.26 -6.66
C ASN A 61 0.00 -21.42 -7.06
N LYS A 62 0.36 -21.37 -8.33
CA LYS A 62 1.76 -21.24 -8.73
C LYS A 62 2.27 -19.88 -8.27
N ILE A 63 2.86 -19.88 -7.09
CA ILE A 63 3.61 -18.73 -6.58
C ILE A 63 4.76 -18.52 -7.56
N ILE A 64 4.78 -17.34 -8.18
CA ILE A 64 5.95 -16.93 -8.95
C ILE A 64 7.06 -16.69 -7.90
N PRO A 65 8.18 -17.41 -7.93
CA PRO A 65 9.20 -17.30 -6.88
C PRO A 65 9.68 -15.85 -6.64
N SER A 66 9.68 -15.02 -7.68
CA SER A 66 10.03 -13.60 -7.61
C SER A 66 8.98 -12.72 -6.90
N GLN A 67 7.83 -13.26 -6.53
CA GLN A 67 6.77 -12.55 -5.79
C GLN A 67 6.51 -13.15 -4.40
N ASN A 68 7.39 -14.01 -3.92
CA ASN A 68 7.30 -14.56 -2.57
C ASN A 68 7.97 -13.60 -1.57
N PHE A 69 7.41 -12.42 -1.43
CA PHE A 69 7.91 -11.33 -0.58
C PHE A 69 8.09 -11.74 0.89
N ASN A 70 7.30 -12.70 1.35
CA ASN A 70 7.42 -13.23 2.72
C ASN A 70 8.78 -13.90 3.00
N ASN A 71 9.46 -14.41 1.99
CA ASN A 71 10.75 -15.08 2.17
C ASN A 71 11.94 -14.17 1.90
N TRP A 72 11.69 -12.89 1.60
CA TRP A 72 12.76 -11.95 1.34
C TRP A 72 13.38 -11.43 2.65
N GLU A 73 14.70 -11.21 2.61
CA GLU A 73 15.40 -10.50 3.66
C GLU A 73 14.91 -9.05 3.72
N LEU A 74 14.86 -8.45 4.92
CA LEU A 74 14.28 -7.12 5.10
C LEU A 74 15.06 -6.02 4.38
N ASP A 75 16.39 -6.12 4.33
CA ASP A 75 17.24 -5.18 3.58
C ASP A 75 16.93 -5.23 2.08
N PHE A 76 16.78 -6.41 1.51
CA PHE A 76 16.39 -6.59 0.11
C PHE A 76 14.96 -6.10 -0.19
N LEU A 77 14.02 -6.38 0.72
CA LEU A 77 12.63 -5.89 0.58
C LEU A 77 12.56 -4.35 0.60
N ILE A 78 13.34 -3.71 1.48
CA ILE A 78 13.47 -2.25 1.52
C ILE A 78 14.01 -1.71 0.19
N ASP A 79 15.08 -2.32 -0.34
CA ASP A 79 15.66 -1.88 -1.61
C ASP A 79 14.66 -2.04 -2.77
N TYR A 80 13.85 -3.09 -2.75
CA TYR A 80 12.78 -3.28 -3.72
C TYR A 80 11.70 -2.18 -3.60
N ILE A 81 11.23 -1.89 -2.39
CA ILE A 81 10.23 -0.84 -2.14
C ILE A 81 10.73 0.50 -2.69
N VAL A 82 11.94 0.89 -2.32
CA VAL A 82 12.53 2.17 -2.75
C VAL A 82 12.73 2.23 -4.27
N ASN A 83 13.34 1.20 -4.86
CA ASN A 83 13.68 1.22 -6.29
C ASN A 83 12.48 0.94 -7.21
N THR A 84 11.38 0.41 -6.70
CA THR A 84 10.19 0.09 -7.48
C THR A 84 9.05 1.05 -7.18
N HIS A 85 8.59 1.09 -5.93
CA HIS A 85 7.39 1.83 -5.55
C HIS A 85 7.67 3.32 -5.31
N HIS A 86 8.73 3.69 -4.55
CA HIS A 86 9.06 5.10 -4.37
C HIS A 86 9.47 5.76 -5.69
N ALA A 87 10.27 5.06 -6.50
CA ALA A 87 10.64 5.54 -7.84
C ALA A 87 9.40 5.74 -8.73
N TYR A 88 8.48 4.75 -8.74
CA TYR A 88 7.23 4.86 -9.47
C TYR A 88 6.37 6.06 -9.01
N VAL A 89 6.24 6.28 -7.70
CA VAL A 89 5.49 7.43 -7.15
C VAL A 89 6.07 8.74 -7.67
N LEU A 90 7.40 8.91 -7.68
CA LEU A 90 8.05 10.12 -8.18
C LEU A 90 7.78 10.34 -9.68
N ASP A 91 7.90 9.30 -10.50
CA ASP A 91 7.61 9.36 -11.93
C ASP A 91 6.12 9.64 -12.21
N ALA A 92 5.23 9.00 -11.44
CA ALA A 92 3.79 9.17 -11.59
C ALA A 92 3.33 10.60 -11.25
N ILE A 93 3.95 11.24 -10.26
CA ILE A 93 3.65 12.62 -9.84
C ILE A 93 3.82 13.61 -11.01
N GLU A 94 4.87 13.49 -11.82
CA GLU A 94 5.07 14.39 -12.96
C GLU A 94 3.89 14.38 -13.94
N LEU A 95 3.40 13.18 -14.27
CA LEU A 95 2.27 13.02 -15.19
C LEU A 95 0.95 13.45 -14.55
N LEU A 96 0.73 13.07 -13.30
CA LEU A 96 -0.49 13.39 -12.56
C LEU A 96 -0.62 14.90 -12.33
N ASP A 97 0.48 15.61 -12.02
CA ASP A 97 0.49 17.08 -11.90
C ASP A 97 0.05 17.75 -13.21
N ALA A 98 0.63 17.31 -14.35
CA ALA A 98 0.30 17.88 -15.65
C ALA A 98 -1.16 17.59 -16.05
N TYR A 99 -1.63 16.36 -15.79
CA TYR A 99 -2.98 15.95 -16.20
C TYR A 99 -4.04 16.56 -15.29
N SER A 100 -3.87 16.52 -13.96
CA SER A 100 -4.86 17.06 -13.00
C SER A 100 -5.04 18.56 -13.18
N ALA A 101 -3.95 19.35 -13.27
CA ALA A 101 -4.02 20.77 -13.48
C ALA A 101 -4.70 21.12 -14.83
N LYS A 102 -4.38 20.39 -15.90
CA LYS A 102 -4.99 20.62 -17.21
C LYS A 102 -6.48 20.27 -17.21
N VAL A 103 -6.88 19.15 -16.62
CA VAL A 103 -8.28 18.72 -16.56
C VAL A 103 -9.09 19.67 -15.69
N ALA A 104 -8.60 20.06 -14.52
CA ALA A 104 -9.24 21.04 -13.65
C ALA A 104 -9.44 22.40 -14.34
N LYS A 105 -8.41 22.90 -15.03
CA LYS A 105 -8.48 24.17 -15.78
C LYS A 105 -9.50 24.14 -16.91
N VAL A 106 -9.59 23.05 -17.67
CA VAL A 106 -10.42 22.97 -18.89
C VAL A 106 -11.86 22.57 -18.56
N HIS A 107 -12.06 21.73 -17.56
CA HIS A 107 -13.36 21.10 -17.28
C HIS A 107 -13.97 21.53 -15.95
N GLY A 108 -13.22 22.22 -15.08
CA GLY A 108 -13.67 22.55 -13.71
C GLY A 108 -14.93 23.38 -13.64
N GLU A 109 -15.17 24.29 -14.58
CA GLU A 109 -16.39 25.12 -14.64
C GLU A 109 -17.64 24.26 -14.91
N ASN A 110 -17.55 23.33 -15.87
CA ASN A 110 -18.67 22.50 -16.30
C ASN A 110 -18.75 21.15 -15.56
N HIS A 111 -17.67 20.76 -14.88
CA HIS A 111 -17.59 19.50 -14.13
C HIS A 111 -16.82 19.72 -12.81
N PRO A 112 -17.42 20.40 -11.82
CA PRO A 112 -16.76 20.76 -10.56
C PRO A 112 -16.04 19.64 -9.81
N PRO A 113 -16.45 18.34 -9.87
CA PRO A 113 -15.73 17.27 -9.20
C PRO A 113 -14.25 17.20 -9.54
N VAL A 114 -13.80 17.61 -10.75
CA VAL A 114 -12.37 17.55 -11.10
C VAL A 114 -11.50 18.53 -10.31
N LEU A 115 -12.08 19.64 -9.82
CA LEU A 115 -11.40 20.59 -8.94
C LEU A 115 -11.10 19.95 -7.57
N GLU A 116 -12.07 19.19 -7.04
CA GLU A 116 -11.88 18.47 -5.79
C GLU A 116 -10.93 17.28 -5.95
N ILE A 117 -10.97 16.59 -7.09
CA ILE A 117 -9.99 15.52 -7.43
C ILE A 117 -8.58 16.10 -7.46
N GLU A 118 -8.35 17.24 -8.12
CA GLU A 118 -7.05 17.92 -8.14
C GLU A 118 -6.59 18.30 -6.73
N ARG A 119 -7.47 18.85 -5.91
CA ARG A 119 -7.17 19.24 -4.52
C ARG A 119 -6.77 18.02 -3.67
N LEU A 120 -7.54 16.93 -3.73
CA LEU A 120 -7.28 15.70 -2.99
C LEU A 120 -5.99 15.03 -3.47
N TYR A 121 -5.77 14.97 -4.78
CA TYR A 121 -4.51 14.45 -5.34
C TYR A 121 -3.31 15.26 -4.83
N ASN A 122 -3.36 16.61 -4.88
CA ASN A 122 -2.28 17.44 -4.36
C ASN A 122 -2.02 17.20 -2.86
N GLN A 123 -3.08 16.95 -2.07
CA GLN A 123 -2.93 16.58 -0.67
C GLN A 123 -2.16 15.27 -0.52
N VAL A 124 -2.61 14.18 -1.17
CA VAL A 124 -1.94 12.87 -1.13
C VAL A 124 -0.49 12.97 -1.59
N LYS A 125 -0.24 13.68 -2.68
CA LYS A 125 1.11 13.91 -3.21
C LYS A 125 2.05 14.49 -2.14
N MET A 126 1.64 15.55 -1.48
CA MET A 126 2.47 16.21 -0.46
C MET A 126 2.71 15.32 0.76
N GLU A 127 1.69 14.59 1.19
CA GLU A 127 1.78 13.63 2.30
C GLU A 127 2.75 12.49 1.94
N LEU A 128 2.64 11.89 0.76
CA LEU A 128 3.50 10.79 0.31
C LEU A 128 4.97 11.21 0.15
N LEU A 129 5.23 12.38 -0.42
CA LEU A 129 6.61 12.87 -0.56
C LEU A 129 7.31 13.04 0.79
N GLN A 130 6.59 13.53 1.81
CA GLN A 130 7.13 13.65 3.17
C GLN A 130 7.25 12.27 3.86
N HIS A 131 6.30 11.39 3.62
CA HIS A 131 6.26 10.04 4.14
C HIS A 131 7.47 9.23 3.67
N MET A 132 7.67 9.09 2.36
CA MET A 132 8.81 8.39 1.78
C MET A 132 10.17 8.94 2.26
N GLN A 133 10.29 10.26 2.46
CA GLN A 133 11.51 10.84 3.03
C GLN A 133 11.79 10.39 4.46
N LYS A 134 10.76 10.24 5.30
CA LYS A 134 10.93 9.73 6.67
C LYS A 134 11.37 8.26 6.67
N GLU A 135 10.80 7.47 5.77
CA GLU A 135 11.19 6.07 5.62
C GLU A 135 12.62 5.93 5.16
N GLU A 136 12.99 6.57 4.06
CA GLU A 136 14.33 6.46 3.48
C GLU A 136 15.44 7.05 4.36
N ARG A 137 15.15 8.09 5.15
CA ARG A 137 16.15 8.76 5.99
C ARG A 137 16.21 8.26 7.42
N ILE A 138 15.13 7.66 7.93
CA ILE A 138 15.03 7.30 9.36
C ILE A 138 14.71 5.83 9.54
N LEU A 139 13.52 5.37 9.07
CA LEU A 139 13.02 4.04 9.39
C LEU A 139 13.78 2.93 8.66
N PHE A 140 13.95 3.03 7.34
CA PHE A 140 14.62 2.01 6.55
C PHE A 140 16.11 1.85 6.89
N PRO A 141 16.90 2.92 7.09
CA PRO A 141 18.26 2.79 7.59
C PRO A 141 18.34 2.08 8.95
N TYR A 142 17.42 2.36 9.87
CA TYR A 142 17.41 1.67 11.14
C TYR A 142 17.08 0.19 11.01
N ILE A 143 16.07 -0.18 10.21
CA ILE A 143 15.77 -1.60 9.95
C ILE A 143 16.99 -2.31 9.33
N LYS A 144 17.66 -1.69 8.37
CA LYS A 144 18.91 -2.24 7.80
C LYS A 144 20.03 -2.41 8.84
N GLN A 145 20.13 -1.50 9.81
CA GLN A 145 21.05 -1.66 10.95
C GLN A 145 20.69 -2.87 11.81
N LEU A 146 19.41 -3.10 12.11
CA LEU A 146 18.96 -4.30 12.82
C LEU A 146 19.34 -5.58 12.07
N VAL A 147 19.10 -5.61 10.76
CA VAL A 147 19.47 -6.77 9.91
C VAL A 147 20.98 -7.02 9.98
N LYS A 148 21.78 -5.98 9.81
CA LYS A 148 23.24 -6.07 9.89
C LYS A 148 23.72 -6.54 11.27
N ALA A 149 23.18 -5.95 12.34
CA ALA A 149 23.52 -6.33 13.71
C ALA A 149 23.23 -7.81 13.97
N LYS A 150 22.12 -8.34 13.46
CA LYS A 150 21.80 -9.77 13.56
C LYS A 150 22.75 -10.66 12.78
N LYS A 151 23.09 -10.29 11.53
CA LYS A 151 24.02 -11.06 10.67
C LYS A 151 25.44 -11.10 11.25
N GLU A 152 25.88 -10.03 11.87
CA GLU A 152 27.26 -9.86 12.36
C GLU A 152 27.41 -10.05 13.89
N ASN A 153 26.30 -10.38 14.59
CA ASN A 153 26.25 -10.55 16.06
C ASN A 153 26.76 -9.31 16.84
N PHE A 154 26.44 -8.11 16.36
CA PHE A 154 26.74 -6.86 17.06
C PHE A 154 25.58 -6.39 17.93
N PRO A 155 25.86 -5.66 19.01
CA PRO A 155 24.79 -5.01 19.79
C PRO A 155 24.10 -3.94 18.95
N VAL A 156 22.79 -3.82 19.13
CA VAL A 156 21.99 -2.76 18.47
C VAL A 156 22.22 -1.44 19.21
N ILE A 157 22.49 -0.39 18.44
CA ILE A 157 22.58 0.97 18.99
C ILE A 157 21.15 1.49 19.20
N ASN A 158 20.85 1.95 20.40
CA ASN A 158 19.56 2.56 20.72
C ASN A 158 19.27 3.74 19.78
N SER A 159 18.10 3.73 19.15
CA SER A 159 17.65 4.83 18.31
C SER A 159 17.18 6.01 19.16
N HIS A 160 17.23 7.22 18.59
CA HIS A 160 16.71 8.44 19.25
C HIS A 160 15.18 8.43 19.40
N PHE A 161 14.46 7.58 18.64
CA PHE A 161 13.01 7.41 18.72
C PHE A 161 12.58 6.26 19.65
N GLY A 162 13.51 5.63 20.38
CA GLY A 162 13.27 4.50 21.29
C GLY A 162 13.18 3.19 20.54
N THR A 163 11.99 2.70 20.22
CA THR A 163 11.77 1.43 19.49
C THR A 163 11.28 1.66 18.07
N VAL A 164 11.52 0.70 17.19
CA VAL A 164 11.04 0.72 15.80
C VAL A 164 9.51 0.83 15.70
N GLN A 165 8.80 0.38 16.74
CA GLN A 165 7.34 0.51 16.81
C GLN A 165 6.85 1.97 16.71
N ASN A 166 7.62 2.93 17.27
CA ASN A 166 7.19 4.33 17.28
C ASN A 166 7.11 4.94 15.85
N PRO A 167 8.18 4.92 15.03
CA PRO A 167 8.05 5.38 13.65
C PRO A 167 7.07 4.52 12.83
N ILE A 168 6.98 3.21 13.03
CA ILE A 168 6.01 2.35 12.35
C ILE A 168 4.57 2.78 12.65
N ASN A 169 4.23 3.13 13.88
CA ASN A 169 2.89 3.62 14.22
C ASN A 169 2.55 4.91 13.45
N MET A 170 3.54 5.78 13.25
CA MET A 170 3.37 7.00 12.45
C MET A 170 3.13 6.64 10.96
N MET A 171 3.93 5.74 10.39
CA MET A 171 3.75 5.29 9.00
C MET A 171 2.37 4.68 8.78
N ASN A 172 1.93 3.80 9.67
CA ASN A 172 0.59 3.20 9.60
C ASN A 172 -0.54 4.24 9.60
N ALA A 173 -0.43 5.29 10.44
CA ALA A 173 -1.42 6.37 10.48
C ALA A 173 -1.43 7.20 9.18
N GLU A 174 -0.26 7.46 8.60
CA GLU A 174 -0.12 8.17 7.32
C GLU A 174 -0.66 7.33 6.15
N HIS A 175 -0.44 6.01 6.15
CA HIS A 175 -1.04 5.08 5.18
C HIS A 175 -2.57 5.10 5.22
N GLU A 176 -3.16 5.08 6.43
CA GLU A 176 -4.61 5.14 6.59
C GLU A 176 -5.18 6.48 6.05
N MET A 177 -4.50 7.60 6.30
CA MET A 177 -4.91 8.91 5.78
C MET A 177 -4.83 8.94 4.24
N ALA A 178 -3.74 8.49 3.66
CA ALA A 178 -3.57 8.42 2.21
C ALA A 178 -4.63 7.51 1.55
N GLY A 179 -4.84 6.32 2.11
CA GLY A 179 -5.88 5.39 1.64
C GLY A 179 -7.29 5.96 1.70
N ASN A 180 -7.63 6.68 2.78
CA ASN A 180 -8.92 7.36 2.91
C ASN A 180 -9.09 8.49 1.87
N THR A 181 -8.01 9.20 1.53
CA THR A 181 -8.04 10.26 0.51
C THR A 181 -8.18 9.68 -0.90
N LEU A 182 -7.44 8.61 -1.21
CA LEU A 182 -7.58 7.89 -2.50
C LEU A 182 -8.99 7.31 -2.68
N LYS A 183 -9.57 6.75 -1.62
CA LYS A 183 -10.95 6.27 -1.65
C LYS A 183 -11.94 7.37 -2.04
N LYS A 184 -11.78 8.60 -1.54
CA LYS A 184 -12.61 9.74 -1.95
C LYS A 184 -12.40 10.08 -3.43
N ILE A 185 -11.17 10.00 -3.93
CA ILE A 185 -10.88 10.19 -5.36
C ILE A 185 -11.59 9.10 -6.18
N ALA A 186 -11.50 7.84 -5.77
CA ALA A 186 -12.20 6.73 -6.44
C ALA A 186 -13.73 6.94 -6.45
N GLU A 187 -14.33 7.41 -5.36
CA GLU A 187 -15.76 7.74 -5.29
C GLU A 187 -16.14 8.89 -6.25
N LEU A 188 -15.36 9.99 -6.27
CA LEU A 188 -15.59 11.14 -7.15
C LEU A 188 -15.41 10.80 -8.64
N THR A 189 -14.57 9.83 -8.94
CA THR A 189 -14.29 9.37 -10.31
C THR A 189 -15.17 8.20 -10.75
N MET A 190 -16.14 7.76 -9.93
CA MET A 190 -16.92 6.53 -10.15
C MET A 190 -16.01 5.33 -10.43
N ASN A 191 -15.05 5.09 -9.54
CA ASN A 191 -13.98 4.09 -9.69
C ASN A 191 -13.20 4.28 -11.00
N TYR A 192 -12.71 5.50 -11.21
CA TYR A 192 -11.86 5.88 -12.36
C TYR A 192 -12.53 5.68 -13.72
N THR A 193 -13.86 5.73 -13.77
CA THR A 193 -14.63 5.61 -15.00
C THR A 193 -14.83 7.00 -15.63
N PRO A 194 -14.15 7.31 -16.76
CA PRO A 194 -14.28 8.61 -17.39
C PRO A 194 -15.68 8.75 -18.05
N PRO A 195 -16.29 9.95 -18.01
CA PRO A 195 -17.55 10.19 -18.71
C PRO A 195 -17.40 10.05 -20.24
N GLU A 196 -18.47 9.78 -20.95
CA GLU A 196 -18.45 9.56 -22.41
C GLU A 196 -17.85 10.74 -23.17
N TRP A 197 -18.09 11.96 -22.72
CA TRP A 197 -17.59 13.20 -23.32
C TRP A 197 -16.11 13.51 -22.98
N ALA A 198 -15.48 12.69 -22.13
CA ALA A 198 -14.11 12.95 -21.67
C ALA A 198 -13.10 13.00 -22.81
N CYS A 199 -12.28 14.05 -22.83
CA CYS A 199 -11.16 14.16 -23.74
C CYS A 199 -10.02 13.19 -23.39
N ASN A 200 -9.05 13.03 -24.26
CA ASN A 200 -7.96 12.09 -24.04
C ASN A 200 -7.15 12.37 -22.76
N THR A 201 -6.89 13.65 -22.43
CA THR A 201 -6.19 14.00 -21.18
C THR A 201 -7.01 13.63 -19.95
N PHE A 202 -8.34 13.80 -20.00
CA PHE A 202 -9.23 13.40 -18.92
C PHE A 202 -9.21 11.87 -18.70
N LYS A 203 -9.29 11.10 -19.80
CA LYS A 203 -9.18 9.63 -19.75
C LYS A 203 -7.81 9.18 -19.22
N ALA A 204 -6.74 9.84 -19.65
CA ALA A 204 -5.38 9.56 -19.20
C ALA A 204 -5.21 9.86 -17.68
N LEU A 205 -5.80 10.96 -17.18
CA LEU A 205 -5.80 11.28 -15.76
C LEU A 205 -6.43 10.14 -14.93
N TYR A 206 -7.64 9.71 -15.32
CA TYR A 206 -8.35 8.67 -14.57
C TYR A 206 -7.61 7.34 -14.60
N ALA A 207 -7.10 6.93 -15.77
CA ALA A 207 -6.30 5.72 -15.89
C ALA A 207 -5.02 5.78 -15.03
N LYS A 208 -4.35 6.96 -14.98
CA LYS A 208 -3.12 7.11 -14.18
C LYS A 208 -3.41 7.20 -12.68
N LEU A 209 -4.55 7.76 -12.26
CA LEU A 209 -4.99 7.73 -10.87
C LEU A 209 -5.32 6.31 -10.39
N ASP A 210 -5.97 5.49 -11.23
CA ASP A 210 -6.23 4.08 -10.91
C ASP A 210 -4.93 3.28 -10.77
N GLU A 211 -4.00 3.43 -11.72
CA GLU A 211 -2.68 2.80 -11.66
C GLU A 211 -1.91 3.21 -10.39
N PHE A 212 -1.96 4.50 -10.05
CA PHE A 212 -1.31 5.07 -8.87
C PHE A 212 -1.88 4.49 -7.56
N GLU A 213 -3.22 4.37 -7.45
CA GLU A 213 -3.86 3.73 -6.30
C GLU A 213 -3.47 2.25 -6.19
N GLN A 214 -3.41 1.54 -7.32
CA GLN A 214 -3.05 0.12 -7.33
C GLN A 214 -1.61 -0.11 -6.85
N ASP A 215 -0.66 0.72 -7.32
CA ASP A 215 0.72 0.64 -6.86
C ASP A 215 0.84 0.95 -5.36
N LEU A 216 0.17 2.00 -4.88
CA LEU A 216 0.17 2.34 -3.46
C LEU A 216 -0.44 1.25 -2.58
N HIS A 217 -1.48 0.56 -3.03
CA HIS A 217 -2.03 -0.57 -2.29
C HIS A 217 -1.02 -1.71 -2.12
N LEU A 218 -0.25 -2.02 -3.17
CA LEU A 218 0.82 -3.03 -3.09
C LEU A 218 1.97 -2.55 -2.20
N HIS A 219 2.43 -1.32 -2.40
CA HIS A 219 3.47 -0.67 -1.61
C HIS A 219 3.15 -0.75 -0.11
N VAL A 220 2.01 -0.19 0.30
CA VAL A 220 1.54 -0.20 1.69
C VAL A 220 1.34 -1.62 2.23
N HIS A 221 0.90 -2.57 1.38
CA HIS A 221 0.79 -3.97 1.78
C HIS A 221 2.15 -4.59 2.14
N LEU A 222 3.18 -4.34 1.33
CA LEU A 222 4.53 -4.84 1.60
C LEU A 222 5.10 -4.32 2.92
N GLU A 223 4.80 -3.08 3.25
CA GLU A 223 5.24 -2.44 4.49
C GLU A 223 4.42 -2.90 5.69
N ASN A 224 3.12 -2.67 5.69
CA ASN A 224 2.25 -2.92 6.83
C ASN A 224 2.17 -4.41 7.21
N ASN A 225 2.19 -5.28 6.20
CA ASN A 225 1.89 -6.70 6.41
C ASN A 225 3.13 -7.61 6.34
N ILE A 226 4.28 -7.12 5.86
CA ILE A 226 5.50 -7.91 5.76
C ILE A 226 6.68 -7.22 6.45
N LEU A 227 7.08 -6.03 5.99
CA LEU A 227 8.29 -5.36 6.45
C LEU A 227 8.18 -4.95 7.94
N PHE A 228 7.14 -4.22 8.29
CA PHE A 228 6.99 -3.65 9.64
C PHE A 228 6.81 -4.71 10.72
N PRO A 229 5.94 -5.74 10.57
CA PRO A 229 5.84 -6.81 11.54
C PRO A 229 7.16 -7.52 11.80
N LYS A 230 7.90 -7.85 10.73
CA LYS A 230 9.19 -8.53 10.84
C LYS A 230 10.28 -7.65 11.45
N ALA A 231 10.26 -6.33 11.17
CA ALA A 231 11.19 -5.39 11.78
C ALA A 231 10.98 -5.30 13.30
N ILE A 232 9.72 -5.29 13.76
CA ILE A 232 9.37 -5.32 15.19
C ILE A 232 9.85 -6.62 15.85
N GLU A 233 9.62 -7.76 15.21
CA GLU A 233 10.09 -9.07 15.72
C GLU A 233 11.63 -9.12 15.77
N LEU A 234 12.28 -8.59 14.74
CA LEU A 234 13.73 -8.52 14.68
C LEU A 234 14.29 -7.69 15.84
N GLU A 235 13.76 -6.48 16.09
CA GLU A 235 14.21 -5.63 17.20
C GLU A 235 13.99 -6.32 18.56
N LYS A 236 12.82 -6.95 18.78
CA LYS A 236 12.53 -7.69 20.02
C LYS A 236 13.52 -8.82 20.27
N SER A 237 14.05 -9.46 19.22
CA SER A 237 15.02 -10.55 19.38
C SER A 237 16.33 -10.11 20.04
N PHE A 238 16.70 -8.83 19.98
CA PHE A 238 17.86 -8.26 20.68
C PHE A 238 17.58 -7.92 22.15
N GLN A 239 16.33 -7.62 22.50
CA GLN A 239 15.95 -7.28 23.88
C GLN A 239 15.93 -8.50 24.80
N VAL A 240 15.76 -9.69 24.27
CA VAL A 240 15.74 -10.96 25.03
C VAL A 240 17.15 -11.44 25.40
N LEU A 241 18.19 -10.89 24.75
CA LEU A 241 19.60 -11.31 24.95
C LEU A 241 20.35 -10.44 25.97
N ASN A 242 19.72 -9.42 26.54
CA ASN A 242 20.20 -8.55 27.60
C ASN A 242 19.47 -8.82 28.90
#